data_563e371b06c756317cb77f0efb457db0
#
_entry.id   563e371b06c756317cb77f0efb457db0
#
_cell.length_a   1.000
_cell.length_b   1.000
_cell.length_c   1.000
_cell.angle_alpha   90.00
_cell.angle_beta   90.00
_cell.angle_gamma   90.00
#
_symmetry.space_group_name_H-M   'P 1'
#
loop_
_entity.id
_entity.type
_entity.pdbx_description
1 polymer ?
#
loop_
_entity_poly.entity_id
_entity_poly.type
_entity_poly.pdbx_seq_one_letter_code
_entity_poly.pdbx_strand_id
1 'polypeptide(L)'
;MIYDPNKPLFRLLFVSIVLVGLVIYGLSVSHTDIVMDFLARNQAPSTQYWFGTDNLGRSLWLRCFQGMLSSLNIGVTSAVVSGAIALIFVGISSINRHCDLLVRGVVDALLALPHLLLLILICFTLGGGQQGVIWAVALTHWPKLALILRGEIQRIREADYVMLSRRIGNTPFECVKKHYIPMLLPQWIVGTLLMFPHAVLHSAALSFLGFGQAAHEPSLGLLLADALRYLSTGAWWMVFFPGLILMCLVLIFDQFAKAMQQLWLRGAGC
;
A
#
# COMPACT_ATOMS: atom_id res chain seq x y z
N MET A 1 -6.26 -14.73 -30.39
CA MET A 1 -6.48 -14.80 -28.92
C MET A 1 -7.91 -14.35 -28.67
N ILE A 2 -8.83 -15.27 -28.34
CA ILE A 2 -10.24 -14.94 -28.09
C ILE A 2 -10.29 -14.11 -26.81
N TYR A 3 -10.68 -12.85 -26.97
CA TYR A 3 -10.78 -11.89 -25.88
C TYR A 3 -12.07 -12.15 -25.09
N ASP A 4 -11.93 -12.70 -23.89
CA ASP A 4 -13.06 -12.96 -22.99
C ASP A 4 -13.36 -11.70 -22.18
N PRO A 5 -14.53 -11.06 -22.37
CA PRO A 5 -14.90 -9.80 -21.72
C PRO A 5 -15.07 -9.96 -20.20
N ASN A 6 -15.31 -11.15 -19.68
CA ASN A 6 -15.60 -11.40 -18.27
C ASN A 6 -14.33 -11.65 -17.42
N LYS A 7 -13.17 -11.86 -18.05
CA LYS A 7 -11.92 -12.17 -17.34
C LYS A 7 -11.54 -11.18 -16.23
N PRO A 8 -11.59 -9.83 -16.42
CA PRO A 8 -11.18 -8.91 -15.35
C PRO A 8 -12.21 -8.85 -14.21
N LEU A 9 -13.51 -9.02 -14.50
CA LEU A 9 -14.53 -9.09 -13.46
C LEU A 9 -14.38 -10.35 -12.60
N PHE A 10 -14.19 -11.50 -13.25
CA PHE A 10 -13.94 -12.78 -12.56
C PHE A 10 -12.66 -12.70 -11.71
N ARG A 11 -11.58 -12.11 -12.27
CA ARG A 11 -10.33 -11.90 -11.55
C ARG A 11 -10.53 -10.97 -10.34
N LEU A 12 -11.25 -9.86 -10.49
CA LEU A 12 -11.57 -8.95 -9.39
C LEU A 12 -12.33 -9.67 -8.29
N LEU A 13 -13.40 -10.40 -8.62
CA LEU A 13 -14.20 -11.15 -7.66
C LEU A 13 -13.36 -12.19 -6.93
N PHE A 14 -12.58 -13.00 -7.66
CA PHE A 14 -11.72 -14.01 -7.06
C PHE A 14 -10.71 -13.42 -6.09
N VAL A 15 -9.99 -12.36 -6.51
CA VAL A 15 -8.98 -11.70 -5.67
C VAL A 15 -9.64 -11.02 -4.45
N SER A 16 -10.83 -10.44 -4.61
CA SER A 16 -11.59 -9.85 -3.49
C SER A 16 -11.99 -10.91 -2.47
N ILE A 17 -12.48 -12.07 -2.92
CA ILE A 17 -12.86 -13.18 -2.04
C ILE A 17 -11.65 -13.69 -1.25
N VAL A 18 -10.50 -13.86 -1.92
CA VAL A 18 -9.25 -14.29 -1.27
C VAL A 18 -8.80 -13.26 -0.23
N LEU A 19 -8.82 -11.96 -0.58
CA LEU A 19 -8.44 -10.88 0.32
C LEU A 19 -9.35 -10.84 1.55
N VAL A 20 -10.66 -10.87 1.34
CA VAL A 20 -11.64 -10.88 2.43
C VAL A 20 -11.48 -12.10 3.31
N GLY A 21 -11.27 -13.27 2.73
CA GLY A 21 -11.00 -14.51 3.47
C GLY A 21 -9.75 -14.41 4.35
N LEU A 22 -8.65 -13.86 3.81
CA LEU A 22 -7.42 -13.64 4.56
C LEU A 22 -7.62 -12.65 5.72
N VAL A 23 -8.37 -11.57 5.48
CA VAL A 23 -8.68 -10.56 6.53
C VAL A 23 -9.55 -11.18 7.62
N ILE A 24 -10.63 -11.89 7.27
CA ILE A 24 -11.53 -12.53 8.24
C ILE A 24 -10.74 -13.55 9.07
N TYR A 25 -9.93 -14.39 8.43
CA TYR A 25 -9.09 -15.36 9.13
C TYR A 25 -8.08 -14.65 10.06
N GLY A 26 -7.39 -13.62 9.57
CA GLY A 26 -6.47 -12.83 10.39
C GLY A 26 -7.17 -12.22 11.61
N LEU A 27 -8.38 -11.66 11.43
CA LEU A 27 -9.17 -11.09 12.53
C LEU A 27 -9.59 -12.17 13.55
N SER A 28 -9.95 -13.38 13.11
CA SER A 28 -10.28 -14.49 14.03
C SER A 28 -9.09 -14.90 14.89
N VAL A 29 -7.87 -14.77 14.35
CA VAL A 29 -6.63 -15.15 15.04
C VAL A 29 -6.03 -13.97 15.83
N SER A 30 -6.45 -12.72 15.55
CA SER A 30 -5.87 -11.52 16.19
C SER A 30 -6.06 -11.49 17.71
N HIS A 31 -7.15 -12.07 18.21
CA HIS A 31 -7.47 -12.17 19.63
C HIS A 31 -6.91 -13.43 20.31
N THR A 32 -6.19 -14.28 19.58
CA THR A 32 -5.60 -15.48 20.14
C THR A 32 -4.30 -15.12 20.85
N ASP A 33 -4.23 -15.41 22.15
CA ASP A 33 -3.01 -15.22 22.93
C ASP A 33 -1.88 -16.09 22.39
N ILE A 34 -0.74 -15.50 22.12
CA ILE A 34 0.46 -16.21 21.69
C ILE A 34 1.20 -16.70 22.92
N VAL A 35 0.95 -17.95 23.30
CA VAL A 35 1.62 -18.60 24.43
C VAL A 35 3.10 -18.81 24.08
N MET A 36 3.98 -18.47 25.03
CA MET A 36 5.40 -18.77 24.94
C MET A 36 5.67 -20.14 25.55
N ASP A 37 6.17 -21.05 24.75
CA ASP A 37 6.61 -22.38 25.21
C ASP A 37 8.13 -22.53 24.95
N PHE A 38 8.90 -22.28 25.98
CA PHE A 38 10.36 -22.36 25.90
C PHE A 38 10.90 -23.76 25.61
N LEU A 39 10.09 -24.82 25.78
CA LEU A 39 10.46 -26.18 25.40
C LEU A 39 10.28 -26.43 23.91
N ALA A 40 9.42 -25.66 23.27
CA ALA A 40 9.14 -25.73 21.84
C ALA A 40 9.93 -24.70 20.98
N ARG A 41 11.09 -24.24 21.47
CA ARG A 41 11.91 -23.24 20.74
C ARG A 41 12.48 -23.80 19.43
N ASN A 42 12.41 -22.99 18.38
CA ASN A 42 13.02 -23.27 17.06
C ASN A 42 12.64 -24.66 16.52
N GLN A 43 11.43 -25.12 16.78
CA GLN A 43 10.95 -26.38 16.21
C GLN A 43 10.60 -26.19 14.74
N ALA A 44 11.06 -27.12 13.92
CA ALA A 44 10.73 -27.17 12.49
C ALA A 44 9.23 -27.39 12.27
N PRO A 45 8.71 -27.05 11.09
CA PRO A 45 7.32 -27.32 10.72
C PRO A 45 6.92 -28.76 10.97
N SER A 46 5.77 -28.94 11.65
CA SER A 46 5.23 -30.23 12.04
C SER A 46 3.70 -30.20 12.01
N THR A 47 3.06 -31.33 12.25
CA THR A 47 1.59 -31.42 12.34
C THR A 47 1.01 -30.61 13.50
N GLN A 48 1.79 -30.37 14.55
CA GLN A 48 1.42 -29.54 15.70
C GLN A 48 1.68 -28.04 15.40
N TYR A 49 2.80 -27.72 14.72
CA TYR A 49 3.20 -26.36 14.38
C TYR A 49 3.42 -26.26 12.88
N TRP A 50 2.39 -25.92 12.11
CA TRP A 50 2.42 -25.95 10.63
C TRP A 50 3.54 -25.10 10.02
N PHE A 51 3.84 -23.92 10.61
CA PHE A 51 4.95 -23.06 10.18
C PHE A 51 6.17 -23.18 11.12
N GLY A 52 6.15 -24.14 12.05
CA GLY A 52 7.14 -24.23 13.11
C GLY A 52 6.95 -23.18 14.20
N THR A 53 7.96 -23.04 15.04
CA THR A 53 7.99 -22.09 16.14
C THR A 53 9.15 -21.12 16.03
N ASP A 54 9.04 -19.99 16.73
CA ASP A 54 10.11 -18.99 16.80
C ASP A 54 11.08 -19.29 17.97
N ASN A 55 12.01 -18.36 18.20
CA ASN A 55 13.02 -18.40 19.26
C ASN A 55 12.46 -18.36 20.69
N LEU A 56 11.19 -18.04 20.86
CA LEU A 56 10.49 -18.06 22.16
C LEU A 56 9.47 -19.21 22.25
N GLY A 57 9.47 -20.12 21.25
CA GLY A 57 8.53 -21.24 21.19
C GLY A 57 7.11 -20.85 20.79
N ARG A 58 6.92 -19.64 20.25
CA ARG A 58 5.60 -19.16 19.81
C ARG A 58 5.27 -19.73 18.44
N SER A 59 3.99 -20.04 18.18
CA SER A 59 3.53 -20.49 16.88
C SER A 59 3.77 -19.43 15.81
N LEU A 60 4.60 -19.75 14.81
CA LEU A 60 4.90 -18.84 13.71
C LEU A 60 3.68 -18.62 12.82
N TRP A 61 2.78 -19.61 12.69
CA TRP A 61 1.51 -19.47 11.99
C TRP A 61 0.68 -18.30 12.53
N LEU A 62 0.42 -18.28 13.84
CA LEU A 62 -0.36 -17.21 14.48
C LEU A 62 0.31 -15.86 14.32
N ARG A 63 1.62 -15.78 14.56
CA ARG A 63 2.41 -14.55 14.42
C ARG A 63 2.39 -14.00 13.00
N CYS A 64 2.46 -14.85 11.99
CA CYS A 64 2.41 -14.44 10.59
C CYS A 64 1.06 -13.81 10.22
N PHE A 65 -0.06 -14.40 10.65
CA PHE A 65 -1.38 -13.84 10.36
C PHE A 65 -1.69 -12.56 11.13
N GLN A 66 -1.26 -12.48 12.40
CA GLN A 66 -1.34 -11.23 13.16
C GLN A 66 -0.46 -10.14 12.54
N GLY A 67 0.78 -10.49 12.15
CA GLY A 67 1.69 -9.58 11.45
C GLY A 67 1.20 -9.17 10.07
N MET A 68 0.46 -10.03 9.37
CA MET A 68 -0.20 -9.70 8.11
C MET A 68 -1.25 -8.62 8.29
N LEU A 69 -2.12 -8.73 9.31
CA LEU A 69 -3.12 -7.70 9.61
C LEU A 69 -2.50 -6.34 9.92
N SER A 70 -1.44 -6.35 10.72
CA SER A 70 -0.70 -5.15 11.08
C SER A 70 -0.07 -4.50 9.83
N SER A 71 0.59 -5.29 8.98
CA SER A 71 1.16 -4.82 7.71
C SER A 71 0.08 -4.31 6.75
N LEU A 72 -1.09 -4.96 6.71
CA LEU A 72 -2.24 -4.53 5.91
C LEU A 72 -2.78 -3.18 6.39
N ASN A 73 -2.94 -3.01 7.71
CA ASN A 73 -3.41 -1.75 8.30
C ASN A 73 -2.44 -0.60 7.95
N ILE A 74 -1.14 -0.80 8.13
CA ILE A 74 -0.13 0.21 7.77
C ILE A 74 -0.21 0.53 6.27
N GLY A 75 -0.25 -0.49 5.41
CA GLY A 75 -0.28 -0.31 3.96
C GLY A 75 -1.52 0.47 3.49
N VAL A 76 -2.72 0.08 3.97
CA VAL A 76 -3.97 0.75 3.60
C VAL A 76 -4.02 2.18 4.11
N THR A 77 -3.73 2.40 5.40
CA THR A 77 -3.78 3.74 5.99
C THR A 77 -2.78 4.68 5.34
N SER A 78 -1.54 4.23 5.11
CA SER A 78 -0.52 5.04 4.42
C SER A 78 -0.93 5.37 2.98
N ALA A 79 -1.47 4.40 2.23
CA ALA A 79 -1.91 4.63 0.85
C ALA A 79 -3.07 5.63 0.78
N VAL A 80 -4.08 5.49 1.65
CA VAL A 80 -5.23 6.41 1.70
C VAL A 80 -4.80 7.82 2.07
N VAL A 81 -3.98 7.98 3.12
CA VAL A 81 -3.47 9.30 3.54
C VAL A 81 -2.61 9.91 2.44
N SER A 82 -1.73 9.14 1.82
CA SER A 82 -0.90 9.59 0.70
C SER A 82 -1.75 10.02 -0.51
N GLY A 83 -2.80 9.25 -0.83
CA GLY A 83 -3.76 9.58 -1.89
C GLY A 83 -4.51 10.88 -1.60
N ALA A 84 -4.92 11.11 -0.36
CA ALA A 84 -5.57 12.36 0.06
C ALA A 84 -4.61 13.56 -0.06
N ILE A 85 -3.36 13.42 0.40
CA ILE A 85 -2.32 14.45 0.25
C ILE A 85 -2.10 14.79 -1.23
N ALA A 86 -2.01 13.77 -2.10
CA ALA A 86 -1.86 13.97 -3.53
C ALA A 86 -3.00 14.81 -4.12
N LEU A 87 -4.26 14.53 -3.77
CA LEU A 87 -5.42 15.32 -4.21
C LEU A 87 -5.35 16.77 -3.75
N ILE A 88 -4.95 17.01 -2.49
CA ILE A 88 -4.82 18.38 -1.94
C ILE A 88 -3.78 19.15 -2.74
N PHE A 89 -2.59 18.59 -2.95
CA PHE A 89 -1.51 19.28 -3.69
C PHE A 89 -1.86 19.48 -5.17
N VAL A 90 -2.53 18.52 -5.80
CA VAL A 90 -3.03 18.65 -7.17
C VAL A 90 -4.11 19.73 -7.25
N GLY A 91 -5.02 19.83 -6.27
CA GLY A 91 -5.98 20.91 -6.16
C GLY A 91 -5.30 22.28 -6.04
N ILE A 92 -4.30 22.42 -5.17
CA ILE A 92 -3.50 23.63 -4.99
C ILE A 92 -2.80 24.01 -6.30
N SER A 93 -2.16 23.04 -6.98
CA SER A 93 -1.46 23.29 -8.26
C SER A 93 -2.38 23.79 -9.37
N SER A 94 -3.67 23.50 -9.28
CA SER A 94 -4.68 23.88 -10.27
C SER A 94 -5.19 25.31 -10.12
N ILE A 95 -4.90 26.00 -9.00
CA ILE A 95 -5.39 27.34 -8.70
C ILE A 95 -4.75 28.39 -9.63
N ASN A 96 -3.42 28.41 -9.69
CA ASN A 96 -2.67 29.35 -10.52
C ASN A 96 -1.25 28.85 -10.81
N ARG A 97 -0.55 29.55 -11.73
CA ARG A 97 0.81 29.20 -12.17
C ARG A 97 1.84 29.20 -11.02
N HIS A 98 1.70 30.10 -10.05
CA HIS A 98 2.65 30.18 -8.95
C HIS A 98 2.48 29.01 -7.98
N CYS A 99 1.24 28.63 -7.66
CA CYS A 99 0.95 27.44 -6.88
C CYS A 99 1.46 26.18 -7.57
N ASP A 100 1.30 26.08 -8.89
CA ASP A 100 1.82 24.97 -9.68
C ASP A 100 3.35 24.86 -9.63
N LEU A 101 4.06 25.99 -9.74
CA LEU A 101 5.52 26.01 -9.61
C LEU A 101 5.98 25.62 -8.20
N LEU A 102 5.30 26.08 -7.15
CA LEU A 102 5.61 25.70 -5.78
C LEU A 102 5.40 24.19 -5.54
N VAL A 103 4.26 23.65 -5.96
CA VAL A 103 3.97 22.21 -5.82
C VAL A 103 5.00 21.38 -6.57
N ARG A 104 5.40 21.77 -7.78
CA ARG A 104 6.47 21.11 -8.54
C ARG A 104 7.78 21.13 -7.76
N GLY A 105 8.19 22.30 -7.25
CA GLY A 105 9.42 22.42 -6.47
C GLY A 105 9.43 21.48 -5.26
N VAL A 106 8.31 21.35 -4.54
CA VAL A 106 8.18 20.40 -3.41
C VAL A 106 8.28 18.95 -3.89
N VAL A 107 7.59 18.61 -4.98
CA VAL A 107 7.63 17.27 -5.57
C VAL A 107 9.05 16.91 -6.00
N ASP A 108 9.71 17.80 -6.73
CA ASP A 108 11.06 17.59 -7.25
C ASP A 108 12.07 17.46 -6.10
N ALA A 109 11.95 18.29 -5.05
CA ALA A 109 12.79 18.19 -3.85
C ALA A 109 12.63 16.85 -3.14
N LEU A 110 11.39 16.35 -2.96
CA LEU A 110 11.14 15.06 -2.32
C LEU A 110 11.63 13.88 -3.17
N LEU A 111 11.53 13.97 -4.49
CA LEU A 111 11.98 12.91 -5.41
C LEU A 111 13.49 12.93 -5.64
N ALA A 112 14.17 14.05 -5.42
CA ALA A 112 15.62 14.14 -5.51
C ALA A 112 16.36 13.46 -4.35
N LEU A 113 15.69 13.27 -3.21
CA LEU A 113 16.28 12.63 -2.04
C LEU A 113 16.23 11.10 -2.18
N PRO A 114 17.26 10.37 -1.69
CA PRO A 114 17.20 8.92 -1.61
C PRO A 114 16.00 8.48 -0.76
N HIS A 115 15.06 7.78 -1.40
CA HIS A 115 13.74 7.50 -0.82
C HIS A 115 13.78 6.81 0.55
N LEU A 116 14.66 5.79 0.71
CA LEU A 116 14.81 5.08 1.98
C LEU A 116 15.37 5.98 3.09
N LEU A 117 16.30 6.88 2.77
CA LEU A 117 16.84 7.82 3.76
C LEU A 117 15.74 8.78 4.24
N LEU A 118 14.92 9.28 3.33
CA LEU A 118 13.80 10.15 3.67
C LEU A 118 12.77 9.42 4.56
N LEU A 119 12.45 8.18 4.24
CA LEU A 119 11.57 7.34 5.05
C LEU A 119 12.09 7.15 6.49
N ILE A 120 13.37 6.78 6.62
CA ILE A 120 14.01 6.58 7.93
C ILE A 120 14.00 7.89 8.73
N LEU A 121 14.38 9.00 8.09
CA LEU A 121 14.44 10.32 8.74
C LEU A 121 13.07 10.72 9.28
N ILE A 122 12.02 10.65 8.46
CA ILE A 122 10.65 11.00 8.88
C ILE A 122 10.16 10.04 9.97
N CYS A 123 10.37 8.73 9.79
CA CYS A 123 9.95 7.74 10.78
C CYS A 123 10.63 7.98 12.14
N PHE A 124 11.93 8.24 12.14
CA PHE A 124 12.71 8.52 13.35
C PHE A 124 12.27 9.82 14.04
N THR A 125 12.07 10.91 13.28
CA THR A 125 11.65 12.20 13.84
C THR A 125 10.25 12.16 14.44
N LEU A 126 9.39 11.25 13.97
CA LEU A 126 8.05 11.03 14.50
C LEU A 126 7.99 9.98 15.63
N GLY A 127 9.16 9.56 16.16
CA GLY A 127 9.25 8.65 17.30
C GLY A 127 9.17 7.17 16.93
N GLY A 128 9.24 6.80 15.64
CA GLY A 128 9.18 5.40 15.18
C GLY A 128 7.81 4.73 15.39
N GLY A 129 7.81 3.40 15.47
CA GLY A 129 6.60 2.63 15.69
C GLY A 129 5.62 2.66 14.52
N GLN A 130 4.42 2.09 14.73
CA GLN A 130 3.42 1.99 13.66
C GLN A 130 3.02 3.37 13.09
N GLN A 131 2.80 4.35 13.95
CA GLN A 131 2.41 5.69 13.53
C GLN A 131 3.53 6.40 12.75
N GLY A 132 4.77 6.31 13.23
CA GLY A 132 5.94 6.85 12.52
C GLY A 132 6.08 6.26 11.11
N VAL A 133 5.88 4.94 10.96
CA VAL A 133 5.92 4.27 9.67
C VAL A 133 4.78 4.73 8.75
N ILE A 134 3.54 4.82 9.26
CA ILE A 134 2.38 5.28 8.48
C ILE A 134 2.64 6.68 7.91
N TRP A 135 3.06 7.61 8.74
CA TRP A 135 3.32 8.98 8.31
C TRP A 135 4.54 9.09 7.39
N ALA A 136 5.63 8.36 7.68
CA ALA A 136 6.80 8.33 6.81
C ALA A 136 6.42 7.89 5.39
N VAL A 137 5.68 6.80 5.26
CA VAL A 137 5.21 6.29 3.97
C VAL A 137 4.22 7.26 3.33
N ALA A 138 3.24 7.76 4.07
CA ALA A 138 2.23 8.68 3.54
C ALA A 138 2.85 9.97 2.98
N LEU A 139 3.80 10.56 3.70
CA LEU A 139 4.44 11.83 3.31
C LEU A 139 5.47 11.68 2.17
N THR A 140 5.90 10.47 1.86
CA THR A 140 6.91 10.24 0.81
C THR A 140 6.34 9.68 -0.49
N HIS A 141 5.12 9.12 -0.49
CA HIS A 141 4.57 8.44 -1.67
C HIS A 141 3.63 9.32 -2.51
N TRP A 142 3.00 10.35 -1.91
CA TRP A 142 2.06 11.24 -2.60
C TRP A 142 2.65 11.95 -3.85
N PRO A 143 3.96 12.30 -3.93
CA PRO A 143 4.49 13.04 -5.06
C PRO A 143 4.30 12.34 -6.40
N LYS A 144 4.53 11.02 -6.45
CA LYS A 144 4.36 10.23 -7.68
C LYS A 144 2.91 10.24 -8.17
N LEU A 145 1.95 10.08 -7.26
CA LEU A 145 0.53 10.13 -7.61
C LEU A 145 0.12 11.54 -8.03
N ALA A 146 0.61 12.57 -7.33
CA ALA A 146 0.34 13.96 -7.69
C ALA A 146 0.82 14.29 -9.12
N LEU A 147 2.00 13.80 -9.54
CA LEU A 147 2.48 13.98 -10.91
C LEU A 147 1.55 13.33 -11.94
N ILE A 148 1.08 12.10 -11.67
CA ILE A 148 0.15 11.38 -12.56
C ILE A 148 -1.17 12.15 -12.68
N LEU A 149 -1.78 12.51 -11.56
CA LEU A 149 -3.06 13.24 -11.54
C LEU A 149 -2.94 14.62 -12.18
N ARG A 150 -1.82 15.30 -11.97
CA ARG A 150 -1.55 16.60 -12.61
C ARG A 150 -1.43 16.47 -14.11
N GLY A 151 -0.74 15.46 -14.63
CA GLY A 151 -0.68 15.16 -16.07
C GLY A 151 -2.08 14.92 -16.64
N GLU A 152 -2.92 14.20 -15.93
CA GLU A 152 -4.30 13.94 -16.32
C GLU A 152 -5.15 15.23 -16.35
N ILE A 153 -5.01 16.12 -15.35
CA ILE A 153 -5.67 17.44 -15.37
C ILE A 153 -5.29 18.26 -16.60
N GLN A 154 -4.00 18.26 -16.97
CA GLN A 154 -3.55 18.97 -18.16
C GLN A 154 -4.19 18.40 -19.44
N ARG A 155 -4.20 17.06 -19.57
CA ARG A 155 -4.85 16.36 -20.68
C ARG A 155 -6.35 16.70 -20.80
N ILE A 156 -7.07 16.68 -19.66
CA ILE A 156 -8.49 17.02 -19.62
C ILE A 156 -8.70 18.50 -19.99
N ARG A 157 -7.84 19.38 -19.51
CA ARG A 157 -7.94 20.84 -19.79
C ARG A 157 -7.83 21.18 -21.26
N GLU A 158 -7.03 20.43 -22.03
CA GLU A 158 -6.77 20.60 -23.45
C GLU A 158 -7.77 19.85 -24.33
N ALA A 159 -8.65 19.03 -23.75
CA ALA A 159 -9.62 18.25 -24.50
C ALA A 159 -10.72 19.11 -25.11
N ASP A 160 -11.09 18.84 -26.37
CA ASP A 160 -12.07 19.62 -27.15
C ASP A 160 -13.43 19.73 -26.47
N TYR A 161 -13.90 18.67 -25.81
CA TYR A 161 -15.18 18.66 -25.11
C TYR A 161 -15.19 19.61 -23.90
N VAL A 162 -14.05 19.83 -23.23
CA VAL A 162 -13.96 20.79 -22.12
C VAL A 162 -13.90 22.21 -22.66
N MET A 163 -13.16 22.44 -23.76
CA MET A 163 -13.15 23.74 -24.42
C MET A 163 -14.55 24.12 -24.95
N LEU A 164 -15.25 23.16 -25.56
CA LEU A 164 -16.63 23.36 -26.00
C LEU A 164 -17.57 23.67 -24.84
N SER A 165 -17.45 22.90 -23.74
CA SER A 165 -18.25 23.12 -22.52
C SER A 165 -18.12 24.54 -21.98
N ARG A 166 -16.91 25.12 -21.99
CA ARG A 166 -16.66 26.50 -21.59
C ARG A 166 -17.26 27.51 -22.57
N ARG A 167 -17.18 27.24 -23.90
CA ARG A 167 -17.77 28.11 -24.93
C ARG A 167 -19.30 28.18 -24.87
N ILE A 168 -19.96 27.11 -24.43
CA ILE A 168 -21.42 27.06 -24.23
C ILE A 168 -21.86 27.81 -22.96
N GLY A 169 -20.89 28.31 -22.13
CA GLY A 169 -21.18 29.13 -20.96
C GLY A 169 -21.17 28.36 -19.63
N ASN A 170 -20.73 27.10 -19.59
CA ASN A 170 -20.56 26.40 -18.32
C ASN A 170 -19.50 27.10 -17.46
N THR A 171 -19.83 27.28 -16.18
CA THR A 171 -18.92 27.86 -15.19
C THR A 171 -17.71 26.95 -14.93
N PRO A 172 -16.58 27.48 -14.42
CA PRO A 172 -15.44 26.64 -14.06
C PRO A 172 -15.80 25.51 -13.10
N PHE A 173 -16.71 25.76 -12.15
CA PHE A 173 -17.18 24.76 -11.18
C PHE A 173 -17.97 23.65 -11.87
N GLU A 174 -18.85 23.99 -12.81
CA GLU A 174 -19.58 22.98 -13.61
C GLU A 174 -18.65 22.15 -14.48
N CYS A 175 -17.62 22.75 -15.09
CA CYS A 175 -16.58 22.02 -15.80
C CYS A 175 -15.85 21.03 -14.89
N VAL A 176 -15.48 21.43 -13.68
CA VAL A 176 -14.85 20.55 -12.69
C VAL A 176 -15.76 19.37 -12.35
N LYS A 177 -17.02 19.63 -12.03
CA LYS A 177 -17.97 18.59 -11.64
C LYS A 177 -18.32 17.64 -12.79
N LYS A 178 -18.50 18.16 -14.02
CA LYS A 178 -18.95 17.37 -15.18
C LYS A 178 -17.82 16.64 -15.89
N HIS A 179 -16.59 17.17 -15.88
CA HIS A 179 -15.50 16.67 -16.71
C HIS A 179 -14.28 16.22 -15.89
N TYR A 180 -13.78 17.05 -14.94
CA TYR A 180 -12.56 16.71 -14.21
C TYR A 180 -12.78 15.59 -13.18
N ILE A 181 -13.79 15.72 -12.30
CA ILE A 181 -14.04 14.73 -11.25
C ILE A 181 -14.28 13.32 -11.82
N PRO A 182 -15.16 13.10 -12.81
CA PRO A 182 -15.42 11.77 -13.35
C PRO A 182 -14.18 11.10 -13.96
N MET A 183 -13.26 11.88 -14.53
CA MET A 183 -12.05 11.36 -15.16
C MET A 183 -10.89 11.20 -14.17
N LEU A 184 -10.77 12.09 -13.19
CA LEU A 184 -9.70 12.01 -12.18
C LEU A 184 -9.97 10.96 -11.10
N LEU A 185 -11.24 10.79 -10.70
CA LEU A 185 -11.59 9.88 -9.62
C LEU A 185 -11.15 8.43 -9.88
N PRO A 186 -11.39 7.85 -11.06
CA PRO A 186 -10.86 6.52 -11.39
C PRO A 186 -9.34 6.43 -11.29
N GLN A 187 -8.64 7.41 -11.85
CA GLN A 187 -7.19 7.46 -11.86
C GLN A 187 -6.62 7.60 -10.44
N TRP A 188 -7.25 8.42 -9.61
CA TRP A 188 -6.88 8.59 -8.21
C TRP A 188 -7.08 7.31 -7.40
N ILE A 189 -8.23 6.63 -7.53
CA ILE A 189 -8.51 5.39 -6.79
C ILE A 189 -7.51 4.30 -7.20
N VAL A 190 -7.31 4.09 -8.51
CA VAL A 190 -6.35 3.10 -9.01
C VAL A 190 -4.93 3.44 -8.56
N GLY A 191 -4.54 4.71 -8.67
CA GLY A 191 -3.22 5.17 -8.23
C GLY A 191 -3.00 4.95 -6.74
N THR A 192 -4.01 5.23 -5.90
CA THR A 192 -3.97 4.98 -4.46
C THR A 192 -3.87 3.48 -4.15
N LEU A 193 -4.63 2.63 -4.85
CA LEU A 193 -4.54 1.18 -4.69
C LEU A 193 -3.17 0.63 -5.09
N LEU A 194 -2.57 1.15 -6.15
CA LEU A 194 -1.22 0.75 -6.59
C LEU A 194 -0.11 1.22 -5.64
N MET A 195 -0.38 2.18 -4.75
CA MET A 195 0.56 2.58 -3.70
C MET A 195 0.64 1.55 -2.57
N PHE A 196 -0.42 0.77 -2.33
CA PHE A 196 -0.47 -0.19 -1.23
C PHE A 196 0.69 -1.19 -1.24
N PRO A 197 1.00 -1.91 -2.35
CA PRO A 197 2.14 -2.82 -2.40
C PRO A 197 3.46 -2.15 -2.00
N HIS A 198 3.70 -0.94 -2.49
CA HIS A 198 4.89 -0.18 -2.15
C HIS A 198 4.92 0.23 -0.68
N ALA A 199 3.78 0.66 -0.12
CA ALA A 199 3.64 1.02 1.28
C ALA A 199 3.97 -0.16 2.20
N VAL A 200 3.44 -1.36 1.91
CA VAL A 200 3.72 -2.58 2.67
C VAL A 200 5.19 -2.98 2.59
N LEU A 201 5.81 -2.94 1.41
CA LEU A 201 7.22 -3.26 1.24
C LEU A 201 8.12 -2.27 1.99
N HIS A 202 7.84 -0.98 1.92
CA HIS A 202 8.62 0.03 2.64
C HIS A 202 8.41 -0.04 4.16
N SER A 203 7.20 -0.36 4.63
CA SER A 203 6.94 -0.59 6.06
C SER A 203 7.69 -1.82 6.57
N ALA A 204 7.75 -2.88 5.76
CA ALA A 204 8.53 -4.07 6.07
C ALA A 204 10.03 -3.76 6.13
N ALA A 205 10.54 -2.95 5.18
CA ALA A 205 11.94 -2.51 5.18
C ALA A 205 12.28 -1.65 6.41
N LEU A 206 11.42 -0.70 6.80
CA LEU A 206 11.60 0.11 8.02
C LEU A 206 11.60 -0.76 9.28
N SER A 207 10.67 -1.71 9.38
CA SER A 207 10.59 -2.65 10.48
C SER A 207 11.82 -3.55 10.55
N PHE A 208 12.31 -3.99 9.39
CA PHE A 208 13.54 -4.77 9.25
C PHE A 208 14.77 -4.01 9.73
N LEU A 209 14.84 -2.70 9.47
CA LEU A 209 15.92 -1.82 9.93
C LEU A 209 15.78 -1.39 11.42
N GLY A 210 14.71 -1.83 12.10
CA GLY A 210 14.50 -1.54 13.52
C GLY A 210 13.72 -0.24 13.81
N PHE A 211 13.22 0.45 12.78
CA PHE A 211 12.40 1.67 12.93
C PHE A 211 10.89 1.39 12.96
N GLY A 212 10.50 0.12 12.81
CA GLY A 212 9.12 -0.32 12.75
C GLY A 212 8.45 -0.47 14.11
N GLN A 213 7.53 -1.42 14.18
CA GLN A 213 6.73 -1.70 15.37
C GLN A 213 7.58 -2.21 16.54
N ALA A 214 7.03 -2.04 17.76
CA ALA A 214 7.64 -2.58 18.97
C ALA A 214 7.69 -4.12 18.93
N ALA A 215 8.66 -4.71 19.62
CA ALA A 215 8.92 -6.16 19.57
C ALA A 215 7.74 -7.05 20.01
N HIS A 216 6.76 -6.48 20.75
CA HIS A 216 5.56 -7.19 21.17
C HIS A 216 4.42 -7.15 20.12
N GLU A 217 4.47 -6.23 19.16
CA GLU A 217 3.49 -6.12 18.08
C GLU A 217 4.02 -6.83 16.82
N PRO A 218 3.45 -7.98 16.43
CA PRO A 218 3.93 -8.69 15.26
C PRO A 218 3.66 -7.88 13.97
N SER A 219 4.70 -7.73 13.15
CA SER A 219 4.59 -7.30 11.74
C SER A 219 5.42 -8.26 10.89
N LEU A 220 5.06 -8.41 9.62
CA LEU A 220 5.80 -9.30 8.72
C LEU A 220 7.26 -8.86 8.58
N GLY A 221 7.51 -7.55 8.55
CA GLY A 221 8.88 -7.01 8.49
C GLY A 221 9.71 -7.31 9.76
N LEU A 222 9.11 -7.18 10.94
CA LEU A 222 9.77 -7.52 12.20
C LEU A 222 10.06 -9.02 12.31
N LEU A 223 9.11 -9.86 11.86
CA LEU A 223 9.32 -11.32 11.82
C LEU A 223 10.50 -11.69 10.94
N LEU A 224 10.65 -11.04 9.78
CA LEU A 224 11.79 -11.23 8.89
C LEU A 224 13.11 -10.74 9.50
N ALA A 225 13.10 -9.61 10.21
CA ALA A 225 14.29 -9.09 10.90
C ALA A 225 14.76 -10.04 12.03
N ASP A 226 13.81 -10.53 12.83
CA ASP A 226 14.11 -11.52 13.87
C ASP A 226 14.65 -12.82 13.28
N ALA A 227 14.04 -13.30 12.20
CA ALA A 227 14.39 -14.56 11.57
C ALA A 227 15.82 -14.61 11.04
N LEU A 228 16.39 -13.49 10.56
CA LEU A 228 17.76 -13.45 10.07
C LEU A 228 18.79 -13.81 11.14
N ARG A 229 18.51 -13.47 12.40
CA ARG A 229 19.39 -13.79 13.52
C ARG A 229 19.51 -15.30 13.77
N TYR A 230 18.50 -16.06 13.34
CA TYR A 230 18.41 -17.52 13.55
C TYR A 230 18.62 -18.32 12.25
N LEU A 231 18.85 -17.65 11.12
CA LEU A 231 19.07 -18.33 9.84
C LEU A 231 20.32 -19.22 9.89
N SER A 232 21.38 -18.77 10.57
CA SER A 232 22.62 -19.53 10.77
C SER A 232 22.45 -20.79 11.62
N THR A 233 21.38 -20.88 12.39
CA THR A 233 21.04 -22.07 13.20
C THR A 233 20.19 -23.09 12.43
N GLY A 234 19.93 -22.85 11.14
CA GLY A 234 19.15 -23.74 10.28
C GLY A 234 17.63 -23.52 10.34
N ALA A 235 17.14 -22.49 11.06
CA ALA A 235 15.71 -22.18 11.20
C ALA A 235 15.15 -21.42 9.97
N TRP A 236 15.28 -22.03 8.79
CA TRP A 236 14.88 -21.45 7.50
C TRP A 236 13.38 -21.08 7.41
N TRP A 237 12.51 -21.80 8.11
CA TRP A 237 11.06 -21.56 8.09
C TRP A 237 10.69 -20.19 8.67
N MET A 238 11.49 -19.66 9.59
CA MET A 238 11.26 -18.34 10.18
C MET A 238 11.40 -17.20 9.17
N VAL A 239 12.18 -17.39 8.10
CA VAL A 239 12.29 -16.43 6.98
C VAL A 239 11.27 -16.77 5.90
N PHE A 240 11.14 -18.04 5.56
CA PHE A 240 10.33 -18.50 4.42
C PHE A 240 8.85 -18.13 4.55
N PHE A 241 8.20 -18.47 5.67
CA PHE A 241 6.76 -18.28 5.81
C PHE A 241 6.33 -16.80 5.92
N PRO A 242 6.97 -15.94 6.74
CA PRO A 242 6.64 -14.51 6.73
C PRO A 242 6.91 -13.85 5.38
N GLY A 243 8.00 -14.22 4.71
CA GLY A 243 8.33 -13.75 3.36
C GLY A 243 7.31 -14.18 2.32
N LEU A 244 6.86 -15.43 2.37
CA LEU A 244 5.81 -15.96 1.48
C LEU A 244 4.49 -15.21 1.68
N ILE A 245 4.06 -15.00 2.92
CA ILE A 245 2.82 -14.26 3.21
C ILE A 245 2.93 -12.81 2.75
N LEU A 246 4.07 -12.16 2.99
CA LEU A 246 4.31 -10.79 2.51
C LEU A 246 4.22 -10.73 0.97
N MET A 247 4.87 -11.65 0.28
CA MET A 247 4.81 -11.76 -1.18
C MET A 247 3.38 -11.99 -1.68
N CYS A 248 2.66 -12.93 -1.08
CA CYS A 248 1.26 -13.21 -1.45
C CYS A 248 0.38 -11.97 -1.24
N LEU A 249 0.52 -11.27 -0.12
CA LEU A 249 -0.24 -10.06 0.18
C LEU A 249 -0.01 -8.98 -0.89
N VAL A 250 1.25 -8.71 -1.22
CA VAL A 250 1.63 -7.73 -2.26
C VAL A 250 1.06 -8.12 -3.62
N LEU A 251 1.19 -9.40 -4.03
CA LEU A 251 0.67 -9.88 -5.31
C LEU A 251 -0.86 -9.83 -5.39
N ILE A 252 -1.56 -10.17 -4.32
CA ILE A 252 -3.03 -10.11 -4.27
C ILE A 252 -3.50 -8.67 -4.47
N PHE A 253 -2.90 -7.70 -3.78
CA PHE A 253 -3.25 -6.29 -3.94
C PHE A 253 -2.90 -5.72 -5.32
N ASP A 254 -1.74 -6.07 -5.87
CA ASP A 254 -1.35 -5.69 -7.23
C ASP A 254 -2.36 -6.21 -8.27
N GLN A 255 -2.78 -7.48 -8.13
CA GLN A 255 -3.79 -8.08 -9.01
C GLN A 255 -5.16 -7.40 -8.84
N PHE A 256 -5.53 -7.05 -7.61
CA PHE A 256 -6.76 -6.31 -7.32
C PHE A 256 -6.77 -4.93 -8.00
N ALA A 257 -5.70 -4.15 -7.81
CA ALA A 257 -5.56 -2.83 -8.41
C ALA A 257 -5.57 -2.89 -9.95
N LYS A 258 -4.85 -3.86 -10.55
CA LYS A 258 -4.84 -4.06 -12.01
C LYS A 258 -6.20 -4.49 -12.56
N ALA A 259 -6.93 -5.35 -11.86
CA ALA A 259 -8.26 -5.77 -12.28
C ALA A 259 -9.24 -4.57 -12.23
N MET A 260 -9.18 -3.75 -11.19
CA MET A 260 -9.97 -2.52 -11.05
C MET A 260 -9.64 -1.53 -12.20
N GLN A 261 -8.36 -1.31 -12.49
CA GLN A 261 -7.91 -0.46 -13.60
C GLN A 261 -8.47 -0.92 -14.93
N GLN A 262 -8.40 -2.23 -15.22
CA GLN A 262 -8.91 -2.80 -16.47
C GLN A 262 -10.42 -2.62 -16.64
N LEU A 263 -11.19 -2.73 -15.57
CA LEU A 263 -12.64 -2.53 -15.60
C LEU A 263 -12.99 -1.05 -15.88
N TRP A 264 -12.27 -0.12 -15.31
CA TRP A 264 -12.53 1.30 -15.51
C TRP A 264 -12.12 1.82 -16.88
N LEU A 265 -10.96 1.37 -17.39
CA LEU A 265 -10.55 1.70 -18.76
C LEU A 265 -11.56 1.22 -19.81
N ARG A 266 -12.32 0.16 -19.53
CA ARG A 266 -13.40 -0.31 -20.40
C ARG A 266 -14.66 0.56 -20.31
N GLY A 267 -15.02 1.00 -19.12
CA GLY A 267 -16.18 1.89 -18.92
C GLY A 267 -15.99 3.28 -19.51
N ALA A 268 -14.73 3.72 -19.72
CA ALA A 268 -14.39 5.01 -20.31
C ALA A 268 -14.23 4.96 -21.84
N GLY A 269 -14.25 3.79 -22.44
CA GLY A 269 -14.09 3.56 -23.90
C GLY A 269 -15.39 3.27 -24.65
N CYS A 270 -16.57 3.50 -24.02
CA CYS A 270 -17.89 3.46 -24.67
C CYS A 270 -18.41 4.86 -24.93
#